data_9e523a7ce00c997aacba58d8f9c63391
#
_entry.id   9e523a7ce00c997aacba58d8f9c63391
#
_cell.length_a   1.000
_cell.length_b   1.000
_cell.length_c   1.000
_cell.angle_alpha   90.00
_cell.angle_beta   90.00
_cell.angle_gamma   90.00
#
_symmetry.space_group_name_H-M   'P 1'
#
loop_
_entity.id
_entity.type
_entity.pdbx_description
1 polymer ?
#
loop_
_entity_poly.entity_id
_entity_poly.type
_entity_poly.pdbx_seq_one_letter_code
_entity_poly.pdbx_strand_id
1 'polypeptide(L)'
;MSKNIYSGGDLIGTGSFGCVFHPALKCEKQSYVHDDMVSKVFFSDDAKKEAEEEIKIDKMIKAIKGYEKWSHIWTTNCLPQKYNTLVKGESGIDECLNENGLTAYEFDKNRRMLQGTYAGKTLSEVFSRHFDSKTYSNKKLFIKNFLDMMKLMKPLFIGLVEMNKKKISHNDIKGDNIMVDDDGCKYIDFGLAAKHSNAKFFKQRSMSEFVCDRIYPCYTYEFIYLFATEDVLNDERSDKEYDIYRDLHERYQLVHETIFKREALKDYLLGLIDRALEGKLKKDKSNIISLIDTYSVGILIPAMLARLAKSHNKVSQLKKLLVEKEIKPFMELFKDMSEPNNHDRLRPTDAYQRYLELESIYLKSNKKQTIKRELMRIRKA
;
A
#
# COMPACT_ATOMS: atom_id res chain seq x y z
N MET A 1 20.46 -21.98 -34.22
CA MET A 1 20.08 -21.47 -32.89
C MET A 1 19.46 -20.09 -33.12
N SER A 2 18.14 -20.01 -33.19
CA SER A 2 17.43 -18.73 -33.27
C SER A 2 17.62 -18.01 -31.95
N LYS A 3 18.32 -16.90 -31.93
CA LYS A 3 18.26 -15.95 -30.81
C LYS A 3 16.81 -15.47 -30.74
N ASN A 4 16.05 -15.98 -29.80
CA ASN A 4 14.80 -15.33 -29.40
C ASN A 4 15.18 -13.91 -29.02
N ILE A 5 14.86 -12.97 -29.87
CA ILE A 5 14.94 -11.53 -29.58
C ILE A 5 13.77 -11.28 -28.64
N TYR A 6 13.99 -11.50 -27.35
CA TYR A 6 13.04 -11.12 -26.31
C TYR A 6 12.98 -9.59 -26.32
N SER A 7 11.87 -9.05 -26.69
CA SER A 7 11.76 -7.65 -27.09
C SER A 7 11.07 -6.74 -26.07
N GLY A 8 10.71 -7.22 -24.95
CA GLY A 8 10.11 -6.40 -23.91
C GLY A 8 8.79 -6.96 -23.42
N GLY A 9 8.37 -6.53 -22.24
CA GLY A 9 7.40 -7.17 -21.43
C GLY A 9 5.95 -6.87 -21.74
N ASP A 10 5.11 -7.74 -21.22
CA ASP A 10 3.68 -7.52 -21.14
C ASP A 10 3.37 -6.38 -20.17
N LEU A 11 2.33 -5.63 -20.46
CA LEU A 11 1.80 -4.65 -19.52
C LEU A 11 1.17 -5.39 -18.32
N ILE A 12 1.69 -5.15 -17.12
CA ILE A 12 1.18 -5.77 -15.89
C ILE A 12 0.49 -4.80 -14.95
N GLY A 13 0.53 -3.51 -15.24
CA GLY A 13 -0.15 -2.49 -14.45
C GLY A 13 -0.06 -1.11 -15.07
N THR A 14 -1.14 -0.34 -14.88
CA THR A 14 -1.23 1.07 -15.24
C THR A 14 -1.59 1.89 -13.99
N GLY A 15 -1.07 3.10 -13.92
CA GLY A 15 -1.34 4.01 -12.80
C GLY A 15 -1.16 5.46 -13.22
N SER A 16 -1.54 6.38 -12.33
CA SER A 16 -1.48 7.83 -12.56
C SER A 16 -0.09 8.35 -12.96
N PHE A 17 0.97 7.58 -12.68
CA PHE A 17 2.36 7.99 -12.91
C PHE A 17 3.07 7.18 -13.99
N GLY A 18 2.39 6.23 -14.63
CA GLY A 18 3.02 5.42 -15.67
C GLY A 18 2.55 3.98 -15.75
N CYS A 19 3.23 3.21 -16.58
CA CYS A 19 2.93 1.81 -16.85
C CYS A 19 4.04 0.90 -16.35
N VAL A 20 3.66 -0.29 -15.88
CA VAL A 20 4.58 -1.32 -15.37
C VAL A 20 4.61 -2.52 -16.32
N PHE A 21 5.80 -2.98 -16.69
CA PHE A 21 6.01 -4.07 -17.65
C PHE A 21 6.84 -5.19 -17.05
N HIS A 22 6.46 -6.45 -17.35
CA HIS A 22 7.20 -7.64 -16.98
C HIS A 22 7.22 -8.66 -18.14
N PRO A 23 8.39 -9.17 -18.55
CA PRO A 23 9.74 -8.71 -18.17
C PRO A 23 9.98 -7.23 -18.49
N ALA A 24 10.99 -6.64 -17.88
CA ALA A 24 11.27 -5.22 -18.05
C ALA A 24 11.54 -4.84 -19.51
N LEU A 25 11.08 -3.66 -19.92
CA LEU A 25 11.51 -3.07 -21.20
C LEU A 25 13.02 -2.76 -21.17
N LYS A 26 13.67 -2.78 -22.34
CA LYS A 26 15.11 -2.48 -22.46
C LYS A 26 15.39 -0.99 -22.39
N CYS A 27 16.48 -0.62 -21.71
CA CYS A 27 17.06 0.70 -21.85
C CYS A 27 17.68 0.88 -23.25
N GLU A 28 17.81 2.11 -23.76
CA GLU A 28 18.41 2.40 -25.08
C GLU A 28 19.77 1.76 -25.31
N LYS A 29 20.59 1.70 -24.26
CA LYS A 29 21.96 1.18 -24.32
C LYS A 29 22.10 -0.24 -23.78
N GLN A 30 21.00 -0.92 -23.49
CA GLN A 30 21.00 -2.26 -22.90
C GLN A 30 20.79 -3.32 -23.99
N SER A 31 21.70 -4.28 -24.05
CA SER A 31 21.61 -5.38 -25.02
C SER A 31 20.68 -6.50 -24.55
N TYR A 32 20.57 -6.70 -23.24
CA TYR A 32 19.81 -7.78 -22.61
C TYR A 32 19.14 -7.32 -21.32
N VAL A 33 17.98 -7.87 -21.01
CA VAL A 33 17.27 -7.75 -19.72
C VAL A 33 16.96 -9.14 -19.23
N HIS A 34 17.14 -9.39 -17.93
CA HIS A 34 16.77 -10.65 -17.31
C HIS A 34 15.25 -10.78 -17.18
N ASP A 35 14.73 -11.99 -17.32
CA ASP A 35 13.29 -12.26 -17.28
C ASP A 35 12.65 -12.01 -15.90
N ASP A 36 13.47 -11.93 -14.85
CA ASP A 36 13.06 -11.60 -13.48
C ASP A 36 13.06 -10.10 -13.18
N MET A 37 13.26 -9.25 -14.20
CA MET A 37 13.23 -7.80 -14.06
C MET A 37 11.86 -7.24 -14.41
N VAL A 38 11.50 -6.14 -13.74
CA VAL A 38 10.29 -5.34 -13.99
C VAL A 38 10.70 -3.90 -14.30
N SER A 39 9.92 -3.20 -15.09
CA SER A 39 10.14 -1.77 -15.36
C SER A 39 8.88 -0.94 -15.18
N LYS A 40 9.06 0.30 -14.68
CA LYS A 40 8.03 1.34 -14.60
C LYS A 40 8.42 2.46 -15.56
N VAL A 41 7.55 2.75 -16.51
CA VAL A 41 7.75 3.78 -17.52
C VAL A 41 6.90 5.00 -17.19
N PHE A 42 7.53 6.16 -17.17
CA PHE A 42 6.90 7.47 -17.00
C PHE A 42 6.86 8.17 -18.36
N PHE A 43 5.80 8.92 -18.61
CA PHE A 43 5.59 9.60 -19.90
C PHE A 43 4.95 11.00 -19.76
N SER A 44 4.71 11.48 -18.54
CA SER A 44 4.25 12.84 -18.29
C SER A 44 5.28 13.88 -18.73
N ASP A 45 4.89 15.13 -18.86
CA ASP A 45 5.85 16.23 -19.09
C ASP A 45 6.88 16.36 -17.95
N ASP A 46 6.53 15.89 -16.75
CA ASP A 46 7.41 15.85 -15.57
C ASP A 46 8.10 14.47 -15.35
N ALA A 47 8.01 13.53 -16.30
CA ALA A 47 8.49 12.14 -16.19
C ALA A 47 9.93 12.03 -15.67
N LYS A 48 10.82 12.95 -16.11
CA LYS A 48 12.21 12.99 -15.64
C LYS A 48 12.27 13.29 -14.15
N LYS A 49 11.52 14.28 -13.70
CA LYS A 49 11.48 14.70 -12.29
C LYS A 49 10.87 13.63 -11.41
N GLU A 50 9.76 13.03 -11.85
CA GLU A 50 9.08 11.94 -11.15
C GLU A 50 10.02 10.74 -10.94
N ALA A 51 10.70 10.28 -12.00
CA ALA A 51 11.67 9.19 -11.92
C ALA A 51 12.88 9.54 -11.02
N GLU A 52 13.39 10.77 -11.08
CA GLU A 52 14.49 11.23 -10.23
C GLU A 52 14.09 11.32 -8.75
N GLU A 53 12.88 11.77 -8.45
CA GLU A 53 12.33 11.81 -7.08
C GLU A 53 12.15 10.41 -6.51
N GLU A 54 11.58 9.47 -7.27
CA GLU A 54 11.39 8.08 -6.84
C GLU A 54 12.75 7.39 -6.56
N ILE A 55 13.71 7.49 -7.47
CA ILE A 55 15.07 6.96 -7.25
C ILE A 55 15.78 7.60 -6.05
N LYS A 56 15.51 8.88 -5.77
CA LYS A 56 16.08 9.54 -4.60
C LYS A 56 15.55 8.93 -3.30
N ILE A 57 14.28 8.61 -3.25
CA ILE A 57 13.68 7.92 -2.10
C ILE A 57 14.24 6.50 -2.00
N ASP A 58 14.32 5.75 -3.10
CA ASP A 58 14.89 4.40 -3.13
C ASP A 58 16.34 4.36 -2.60
N LYS A 59 17.14 5.37 -2.95
CA LYS A 59 18.50 5.51 -2.38
C LYS A 59 18.46 5.70 -0.85
N MET A 60 17.47 6.40 -0.32
CA MET A 60 17.31 6.55 1.14
C MET A 60 16.89 5.23 1.79
N ILE A 61 15.99 4.47 1.18
CA ILE A 61 15.58 3.14 1.64
C ILE A 61 16.77 2.18 1.58
N LYS A 62 17.52 2.17 0.47
CA LYS A 62 18.72 1.35 0.28
C LYS A 62 19.80 1.58 1.34
N ALA A 63 19.88 2.79 1.87
CA ALA A 63 20.81 3.13 2.95
C ALA A 63 20.39 2.54 4.32
N ILE A 64 19.22 1.93 4.44
CA ILE A 64 18.76 1.25 5.65
C ILE A 64 19.26 -0.18 5.61
N LYS A 65 20.09 -0.57 6.58
CA LYS A 65 20.64 -1.95 6.64
C LYS A 65 19.51 -2.98 6.70
N GLY A 66 19.52 -3.93 5.76
CA GLY A 66 18.54 -5.03 5.69
C GLY A 66 17.21 -4.62 5.05
N TYR A 67 17.20 -3.53 4.27
CA TYR A 67 16.02 -3.07 3.53
C TYR A 67 15.44 -4.14 2.61
N GLU A 68 16.27 -4.96 2.03
CA GLU A 68 15.91 -6.08 1.13
C GLU A 68 14.99 -7.12 1.79
N LYS A 69 14.93 -7.15 3.12
CA LYS A 69 14.04 -8.05 3.87
C LYS A 69 12.58 -7.62 3.86
N TRP A 70 12.30 -6.33 3.60
CA TRP A 70 10.97 -5.75 3.76
C TRP A 70 10.57 -4.79 2.63
N SER A 71 11.45 -4.56 1.63
CA SER A 71 11.14 -3.72 0.48
C SER A 71 11.78 -4.22 -0.81
N HIS A 72 11.13 -3.95 -1.93
CA HIS A 72 11.72 -3.95 -3.25
C HIS A 72 11.79 -2.51 -3.76
N ILE A 73 12.94 -2.14 -4.31
CA ILE A 73 13.23 -0.78 -4.79
C ILE A 73 13.70 -0.82 -6.24
N TRP A 74 13.57 0.30 -6.91
CA TRP A 74 14.16 0.48 -8.23
C TRP A 74 15.69 0.60 -8.12
N THR A 75 16.37 -0.08 -9.01
CA THR A 75 17.84 -0.14 -9.00
C THR A 75 18.47 0.67 -10.13
N THR A 76 17.73 0.88 -11.21
CA THR A 76 18.22 1.51 -12.44
C THR A 76 17.25 2.61 -12.88
N ASN A 77 17.79 3.75 -13.33
CA ASN A 77 17.05 4.81 -13.99
C ASN A 77 17.67 5.04 -15.37
N CYS A 78 16.88 4.89 -16.43
CA CYS A 78 17.36 4.99 -17.81
C CYS A 78 16.27 5.50 -18.76
N LEU A 79 16.65 5.72 -20.01
CA LEU A 79 15.70 5.91 -21.12
C LEU A 79 15.29 4.55 -21.67
N PRO A 80 13.99 4.22 -21.77
CA PRO A 80 13.54 3.05 -22.51
C PRO A 80 13.85 3.23 -23.99
N GLN A 81 13.89 2.14 -24.74
CA GLN A 81 13.97 2.18 -26.20
C GLN A 81 12.82 3.00 -26.77
N LYS A 82 12.99 3.51 -28.00
CA LYS A 82 11.96 4.29 -28.71
C LYS A 82 10.75 3.41 -29.02
N TYR A 83 9.59 4.06 -29.12
CA TYR A 83 8.31 3.44 -29.41
C TYR A 83 8.40 2.43 -30.57
N ASN A 84 8.88 2.85 -31.75
CA ASN A 84 8.98 1.96 -32.92
C ASN A 84 9.82 0.69 -32.71
N THR A 85 10.78 0.72 -31.77
CA THR A 85 11.59 -0.45 -31.43
C THR A 85 10.83 -1.37 -30.46
N LEU A 86 10.12 -0.79 -29.52
CA LEU A 86 9.32 -1.53 -28.53
C LEU A 86 8.14 -2.24 -29.22
N VAL A 87 7.44 -1.58 -30.12
CA VAL A 87 6.30 -2.20 -30.86
C VAL A 87 6.77 -3.35 -31.75
N LYS A 88 7.87 -3.17 -32.50
CA LYS A 88 8.44 -4.27 -33.32
C LYS A 88 8.81 -5.49 -32.47
N GLY A 89 8.99 -5.24 -31.22
CA GLY A 89 9.32 -6.25 -30.25
C GLY A 89 8.14 -6.87 -29.54
N GLU A 90 6.92 -6.65 -29.98
CA GLU A 90 5.69 -7.19 -29.38
C GLU A 90 5.51 -6.86 -27.90
N SER A 91 6.00 -5.68 -27.45
CA SER A 91 5.78 -5.22 -26.09
C SER A 91 4.36 -4.67 -25.90
N GLY A 92 3.83 -4.71 -24.66
CA GLY A 92 2.54 -4.11 -24.29
C GLY A 92 2.52 -2.58 -24.29
N ILE A 93 3.45 -1.92 -24.99
CA ILE A 93 3.56 -0.46 -25.01
C ILE A 93 2.34 0.22 -25.65
N ASP A 94 1.77 -0.40 -26.70
CA ASP A 94 0.58 0.13 -27.36
C ASP A 94 -0.62 0.15 -26.41
N GLU A 95 -0.80 -0.89 -25.61
CA GLU A 95 -1.85 -0.96 -24.59
C GLU A 95 -1.67 0.15 -23.56
N CYS A 96 -0.44 0.33 -23.06
CA CYS A 96 -0.11 1.42 -22.13
C CYS A 96 -0.45 2.81 -22.69
N LEU A 97 -0.04 3.11 -23.93
CA LEU A 97 -0.29 4.40 -24.54
C LEU A 97 -1.79 4.64 -24.77
N ASN A 98 -2.50 3.63 -25.25
CA ASN A 98 -3.94 3.70 -25.48
C ASN A 98 -4.73 3.96 -24.19
N GLU A 99 -4.40 3.26 -23.10
CA GLU A 99 -5.05 3.45 -21.80
C GLU A 99 -4.81 4.85 -21.22
N ASN A 100 -3.69 5.48 -21.55
CA ASN A 100 -3.34 6.82 -21.07
C ASN A 100 -3.62 7.94 -22.08
N GLY A 101 -4.20 7.62 -23.25
CA GLY A 101 -4.52 8.61 -24.28
C GLY A 101 -3.30 9.31 -24.89
N LEU A 102 -2.14 8.62 -24.95
CA LEU A 102 -0.87 9.15 -25.40
C LEU A 102 -0.53 8.73 -26.82
N THR A 103 0.20 9.60 -27.51
CA THR A 103 0.77 9.31 -28.83
C THR A 103 2.20 8.78 -28.72
N ALA A 104 2.65 8.06 -29.74
CA ALA A 104 4.05 7.62 -29.86
C ALA A 104 5.05 8.78 -29.75
N TYR A 105 4.69 9.96 -30.28
CA TYR A 105 5.52 11.14 -30.21
C TYR A 105 5.69 11.67 -28.79
N GLU A 106 4.60 11.78 -28.03
CA GLU A 106 4.62 12.23 -26.63
C GLU A 106 5.42 11.27 -25.75
N PHE A 107 5.23 9.96 -25.96
CA PHE A 107 6.05 8.94 -25.31
C PHE A 107 7.54 9.16 -25.61
N ASP A 108 7.93 9.20 -26.87
CA ASP A 108 9.34 9.34 -27.27
C ASP A 108 9.99 10.62 -26.77
N LYS A 109 9.22 11.71 -26.64
CA LYS A 109 9.67 13.00 -26.10
C LYS A 109 9.95 12.93 -24.59
N ASN A 110 9.05 12.33 -23.83
CA ASN A 110 9.02 12.49 -22.38
C ASN A 110 9.50 11.24 -21.63
N ARG A 111 9.57 10.07 -22.26
CA ARG A 111 9.82 8.77 -21.64
C ARG A 111 10.96 8.75 -20.63
N ARG A 112 10.74 8.13 -19.50
CA ARG A 112 11.73 7.74 -18.48
C ARG A 112 11.36 6.37 -17.96
N MET A 113 12.34 5.63 -17.44
CA MET A 113 12.10 4.28 -16.98
C MET A 113 12.95 3.97 -15.74
N LEU A 114 12.30 3.31 -14.79
CA LEU A 114 12.96 2.65 -13.68
C LEU A 114 12.92 1.13 -13.91
N GLN A 115 13.99 0.43 -13.54
CA GLN A 115 14.03 -1.03 -13.53
C GLN A 115 14.38 -1.55 -12.15
N GLY A 116 13.77 -2.69 -11.79
CA GLY A 116 14.00 -3.41 -10.54
C GLY A 116 13.75 -4.90 -10.71
N THR A 117 13.94 -5.67 -9.66
CA THR A 117 13.61 -7.09 -9.64
C THR A 117 12.11 -7.29 -9.52
N TYR A 118 11.55 -8.21 -10.31
CA TYR A 118 10.13 -8.57 -10.20
C TYR A 118 9.85 -9.29 -8.88
N ALA A 119 8.90 -8.80 -8.14
CA ALA A 119 8.62 -9.23 -6.78
C ALA A 119 7.44 -10.21 -6.65
N GLY A 120 6.90 -10.72 -7.76
CA GLY A 120 5.81 -11.70 -7.75
C GLY A 120 4.42 -11.04 -7.82
N LYS A 121 3.48 -11.49 -6.97
CA LYS A 121 2.08 -11.04 -6.96
C LYS A 121 1.83 -10.03 -5.85
N THR A 122 0.87 -9.14 -6.08
CA THR A 122 0.45 -8.20 -5.05
C THR A 122 -0.25 -8.91 -3.89
N LEU A 123 -0.23 -8.29 -2.71
CA LEU A 123 -0.97 -8.78 -1.56
C LEU A 123 -2.49 -8.84 -1.86
N SER A 124 -3.01 -7.89 -2.63
CA SER A 124 -4.42 -7.89 -3.07
C SER A 124 -4.78 -9.15 -3.85
N GLU A 125 -3.94 -9.55 -4.81
CA GLU A 125 -4.16 -10.77 -5.61
C GLU A 125 -4.05 -12.04 -4.76
N VAL A 126 -3.01 -12.15 -3.93
CA VAL A 126 -2.79 -13.30 -3.05
C VAL A 126 -3.96 -13.42 -2.07
N PHE A 127 -4.38 -12.30 -1.47
CA PHE A 127 -5.44 -12.25 -0.49
C PHE A 127 -6.79 -12.67 -1.09
N SER A 128 -7.14 -12.17 -2.27
CA SER A 128 -8.40 -12.50 -2.96
C SER A 128 -8.52 -14.00 -3.29
N ARG A 129 -7.38 -14.67 -3.57
CA ARG A 129 -7.36 -16.12 -3.82
C ARG A 129 -7.53 -16.95 -2.56
N HIS A 130 -7.04 -16.44 -1.41
CA HIS A 130 -7.09 -17.16 -0.14
C HIS A 130 -8.40 -16.95 0.61
N PHE A 131 -9.11 -15.84 0.38
CA PHE A 131 -10.34 -15.47 1.06
C PHE A 131 -11.54 -15.41 0.12
N ASP A 132 -11.80 -16.51 -0.59
CA ASP A 132 -12.97 -16.69 -1.42
C ASP A 132 -14.25 -16.97 -0.59
N SER A 133 -15.40 -17.09 -1.25
CA SER A 133 -16.69 -17.37 -0.60
C SER A 133 -16.68 -18.68 0.20
N LYS A 134 -15.93 -19.71 -0.25
CA LYS A 134 -15.83 -21.02 0.44
C LYS A 134 -15.04 -20.87 1.75
N THR A 135 -14.01 -20.05 1.73
CA THR A 135 -13.18 -19.77 2.91
C THR A 135 -14.00 -19.15 4.03
N TYR A 136 -14.85 -18.17 3.74
CA TYR A 136 -15.75 -17.58 4.75
C TYR A 136 -16.79 -18.56 5.31
N SER A 137 -17.10 -19.62 4.60
CA SER A 137 -18.05 -20.64 5.03
C SER A 137 -17.39 -21.81 5.76
N ASN A 138 -16.05 -21.86 5.82
CA ASN A 138 -15.28 -22.93 6.46
C ASN A 138 -14.33 -22.35 7.52
N LYS A 139 -14.74 -22.45 8.78
CA LYS A 139 -13.97 -21.93 9.93
C LYS A 139 -12.52 -22.40 9.97
N LYS A 140 -12.25 -23.70 9.78
CA LYS A 140 -10.88 -24.24 9.83
C LYS A 140 -10.02 -23.69 8.70
N LEU A 141 -10.57 -23.60 7.50
CA LEU A 141 -9.87 -23.04 6.35
C LEU A 141 -9.59 -21.57 6.53
N PHE A 142 -10.57 -20.81 7.04
CA PHE A 142 -10.39 -19.38 7.33
C PHE A 142 -9.26 -19.12 8.35
N ILE A 143 -9.29 -19.86 9.48
CA ILE A 143 -8.24 -19.72 10.50
C ILE A 143 -6.87 -20.06 9.91
N LYS A 144 -6.77 -21.17 9.15
CA LYS A 144 -5.51 -21.55 8.50
C LYS A 144 -5.01 -20.45 7.57
N ASN A 145 -5.85 -19.98 6.65
CA ASN A 145 -5.48 -18.96 5.67
C ASN A 145 -5.10 -17.63 6.35
N PHE A 146 -5.84 -17.26 7.41
CA PHE A 146 -5.53 -16.07 8.21
C PHE A 146 -4.16 -16.19 8.88
N LEU A 147 -3.86 -17.27 9.56
CA LEU A 147 -2.58 -17.47 10.24
C LEU A 147 -1.41 -17.56 9.23
N ASP A 148 -1.62 -18.18 8.07
CA ASP A 148 -0.61 -18.22 7.01
C ASP A 148 -0.34 -16.81 6.44
N MET A 149 -1.38 -15.99 6.28
CA MET A 149 -1.23 -14.58 5.93
C MET A 149 -0.46 -13.80 7.00
N MET A 150 -0.78 -14.00 8.29
CA MET A 150 -0.05 -13.34 9.38
C MET A 150 1.44 -13.66 9.38
N LYS A 151 1.86 -14.88 9.04
CA LYS A 151 3.28 -15.24 8.90
C LYS A 151 3.99 -14.41 7.82
N LEU A 152 3.30 -14.13 6.72
CA LEU A 152 3.85 -13.34 5.61
C LEU A 152 4.01 -11.85 5.96
N MET A 153 3.28 -11.34 6.95
CA MET A 153 3.29 -9.91 7.28
C MET A 153 4.49 -9.44 8.10
N LYS A 154 5.31 -10.34 8.65
CA LYS A 154 6.46 -9.97 9.50
C LYS A 154 7.38 -8.90 8.88
N PRO A 155 7.76 -8.99 7.61
CA PRO A 155 8.61 -7.98 6.99
C PRO A 155 7.99 -6.59 6.97
N LEU A 156 6.64 -6.47 6.88
CA LEU A 156 5.97 -5.16 6.93
C LEU A 156 6.16 -4.47 8.28
N PHE A 157 6.08 -5.22 9.39
CA PHE A 157 6.34 -4.66 10.73
C PHE A 157 7.81 -4.24 10.88
N ILE A 158 8.75 -4.99 10.32
CA ILE A 158 10.18 -4.62 10.30
C ILE A 158 10.37 -3.32 9.53
N GLY A 159 9.84 -3.24 8.29
CA GLY A 159 9.95 -2.05 7.46
C GLY A 159 9.32 -0.82 8.09
N LEU A 160 8.15 -0.99 8.73
CA LEU A 160 7.46 0.08 9.47
C LEU A 160 8.36 0.69 10.56
N VAL A 161 9.02 -0.17 11.36
CA VAL A 161 9.96 0.27 12.40
C VAL A 161 11.18 0.96 11.80
N GLU A 162 11.78 0.39 10.77
CA GLU A 162 13.02 0.90 10.19
C GLU A 162 12.80 2.22 9.42
N MET A 163 11.70 2.36 8.68
CA MET A 163 11.32 3.64 8.05
C MET A 163 11.05 4.71 9.09
N ASN A 164 10.29 4.40 10.13
CA ASN A 164 9.97 5.36 11.19
C ASN A 164 11.22 5.84 11.94
N LYS A 165 12.20 4.96 12.25
CA LYS A 165 13.51 5.34 12.82
C LYS A 165 14.26 6.33 11.93
N LYS A 166 14.12 6.24 10.61
CA LYS A 166 14.73 7.17 9.64
C LYS A 166 13.86 8.39 9.37
N LYS A 167 12.72 8.51 10.06
CA LYS A 167 11.73 9.57 9.87
C LYS A 167 11.27 9.66 8.41
N ILE A 168 10.98 8.52 7.81
CA ILE A 168 10.40 8.34 6.48
C ILE A 168 9.04 7.71 6.66
N SER A 169 8.03 8.21 5.94
CA SER A 169 6.74 7.56 5.76
C SER A 169 6.57 7.15 4.30
N HIS A 170 5.97 5.99 4.08
CA HIS A 170 5.64 5.45 2.76
C HIS A 170 4.48 6.23 2.12
N ASN A 171 3.45 6.54 2.91
CA ASN A 171 2.26 7.31 2.55
C ASN A 171 1.34 6.68 1.48
N ASP A 172 1.60 5.46 1.01
CA ASP A 172 0.74 4.75 0.05
C ASP A 172 0.69 3.24 0.33
N ILE A 173 0.52 2.86 1.61
CA ILE A 173 0.43 1.45 2.00
C ILE A 173 -0.97 0.93 1.71
N LYS A 174 -1.06 0.11 0.67
CA LYS A 174 -2.26 -0.61 0.23
C LYS A 174 -1.87 -1.99 -0.30
N GLY A 175 -2.84 -2.87 -0.48
CA GLY A 175 -2.56 -4.25 -0.91
C GLY A 175 -1.85 -4.35 -2.27
N ASP A 176 -2.07 -3.37 -3.16
CA ASP A 176 -1.46 -3.33 -4.48
C ASP A 176 0.00 -2.81 -4.44
N ASN A 177 0.39 -2.11 -3.37
CA ASN A 177 1.74 -1.63 -3.12
C ASN A 177 2.54 -2.52 -2.15
N ILE A 178 2.09 -3.75 -2.00
CA ILE A 178 2.78 -4.79 -1.23
C ILE A 178 2.88 -6.03 -2.10
N MET A 179 4.09 -6.49 -2.34
CA MET A 179 4.34 -7.75 -3.05
C MET A 179 4.55 -8.89 -2.07
N VAL A 180 4.21 -10.09 -2.50
CA VAL A 180 4.37 -11.32 -1.72
C VAL A 180 5.35 -12.23 -2.43
N ASP A 181 6.49 -12.47 -1.80
CA ASP A 181 7.50 -13.43 -2.25
C ASP A 181 7.72 -14.58 -1.24
N ASP A 182 8.75 -15.39 -1.45
CA ASP A 182 9.05 -16.54 -0.59
C ASP A 182 9.46 -16.16 0.84
N ASP A 183 9.89 -14.91 1.06
CA ASP A 183 10.33 -14.39 2.35
C ASP A 183 9.22 -13.61 3.08
N GLY A 184 8.11 -13.29 2.41
CA GLY A 184 6.94 -12.62 2.95
C GLY A 184 6.49 -11.39 2.17
N CYS A 185 5.75 -10.53 2.84
CA CYS A 185 5.23 -9.29 2.27
C CYS A 185 6.30 -8.20 2.29
N LYS A 186 6.45 -7.48 1.16
CA LYS A 186 7.43 -6.39 1.03
C LYS A 186 6.79 -5.15 0.40
N TYR A 187 7.16 -3.99 0.90
CA TYR A 187 6.72 -2.71 0.34
C TYR A 187 7.34 -2.48 -1.03
N ILE A 188 6.53 -1.92 -1.94
CA ILE A 188 6.94 -1.41 -3.25
C ILE A 188 6.36 -0.02 -3.45
N ASP A 189 6.77 0.65 -4.53
CA ASP A 189 6.25 1.95 -4.96
C ASP A 189 6.38 3.04 -3.89
N PHE A 190 7.60 3.49 -3.69
CA PHE A 190 7.93 4.60 -2.78
C PHE A 190 7.71 5.98 -3.42
N GLY A 191 6.93 6.07 -4.50
CA GLY A 191 6.67 7.33 -5.22
C GLY A 191 6.03 8.43 -4.37
N LEU A 192 5.26 8.06 -3.33
CA LEU A 192 4.70 8.99 -2.35
C LEU A 192 5.45 9.02 -1.02
N ALA A 193 6.58 8.32 -0.91
CA ALA A 193 7.32 8.32 0.33
C ALA A 193 8.03 9.65 0.59
N ALA A 194 8.06 10.08 1.84
CA ALA A 194 8.62 11.36 2.21
C ALA A 194 9.26 11.34 3.60
N LYS A 195 10.29 12.20 3.80
CA LYS A 195 10.80 12.48 5.13
C LYS A 195 9.76 13.25 5.95
N HIS A 196 9.61 12.94 7.23
CA HIS A 196 8.70 13.64 8.15
C HIS A 196 8.94 15.16 8.19
N SER A 197 10.16 15.62 7.88
CA SER A 197 10.51 17.05 7.79
C SER A 197 10.01 17.74 6.51
N ASN A 198 9.50 17.00 5.52
CA ASN A 198 9.02 17.59 4.26
C ASN A 198 7.61 18.18 4.42
N ALA A 199 7.54 19.31 5.12
CA ALA A 199 6.27 19.97 5.43
C ALA A 199 5.46 20.37 4.17
N LYS A 200 6.15 20.72 3.07
CA LYS A 200 5.50 21.07 1.80
C LYS A 200 4.75 19.87 1.22
N PHE A 201 5.39 18.71 1.17
CA PHE A 201 4.76 17.48 0.70
C PHE A 201 3.52 17.14 1.52
N PHE A 202 3.64 17.08 2.85
CA PHE A 202 2.51 16.71 3.71
C PHE A 202 1.36 17.73 3.64
N LYS A 203 1.66 19.02 3.50
CA LYS A 203 0.63 20.04 3.28
C LYS A 203 -0.12 19.81 1.97
N GLN A 204 0.61 19.62 0.87
CA GLN A 204 0.01 19.38 -0.45
C GLN A 204 -0.84 18.10 -0.44
N ARG A 205 -0.34 17.03 0.18
CA ARG A 205 -1.03 15.75 0.24
C ARG A 205 -2.30 15.82 1.09
N SER A 206 -2.25 16.41 2.28
CA SER A 206 -3.42 16.62 3.13
C SER A 206 -4.50 17.43 2.41
N MET A 207 -4.12 18.53 1.76
CA MET A 207 -5.09 19.36 1.02
C MET A 207 -5.69 18.64 -0.20
N SER A 208 -4.92 17.82 -0.92
CA SER A 208 -5.45 17.05 -2.05
C SER A 208 -6.46 15.97 -1.61
N GLU A 209 -6.24 15.35 -0.46
CA GLU A 209 -7.19 14.39 0.11
C GLU A 209 -8.50 15.08 0.56
N PHE A 210 -8.41 16.32 1.01
CA PHE A 210 -9.56 17.10 1.44
C PHE A 210 -10.47 17.50 0.26
N VAL A 211 -9.89 17.87 -0.87
CA VAL A 211 -10.61 18.32 -2.08
C VAL A 211 -11.15 17.14 -2.89
N CYS A 212 -10.50 15.99 -2.82
CA CYS A 212 -11.00 14.79 -3.48
C CYS A 212 -12.08 14.18 -2.60
N ASP A 213 -13.35 14.16 -3.05
CA ASP A 213 -14.50 13.47 -2.42
C ASP A 213 -14.27 11.99 -2.08
N ARG A 214 -13.03 11.54 -2.16
CA ARG A 214 -12.58 10.18 -1.89
C ARG A 214 -11.41 10.22 -0.93
N ILE A 215 -11.71 10.28 0.37
CA ILE A 215 -10.69 10.09 1.39
C ILE A 215 -9.98 8.75 1.15
N TYR A 216 -8.69 8.85 0.91
CA TYR A 216 -7.86 7.67 0.68
C TYR A 216 -7.79 6.83 1.98
N PRO A 217 -8.23 5.56 1.97
CA PRO A 217 -8.41 4.79 3.21
C PRO A 217 -7.14 4.58 4.03
N CYS A 218 -5.98 4.90 3.47
CA CYS A 218 -4.68 4.73 4.12
C CYS A 218 -4.29 5.93 4.98
N TYR A 219 -5.03 7.05 4.94
CA TYR A 219 -4.74 8.21 5.77
C TYR A 219 -5.64 8.28 7.00
N THR A 220 -5.09 8.83 8.07
CA THR A 220 -5.86 9.11 9.28
C THR A 220 -6.67 10.38 9.08
N TYR A 221 -7.82 10.47 9.72
CA TYR A 221 -8.64 11.69 9.70
C TYR A 221 -7.88 12.91 10.22
N GLU A 222 -7.06 12.72 11.25
CA GLU A 222 -6.20 13.77 11.80
C GLU A 222 -5.26 14.36 10.74
N PHE A 223 -4.73 13.52 9.86
CA PHE A 223 -3.84 13.96 8.79
C PHE A 223 -4.60 14.82 7.77
N ILE A 224 -5.83 14.46 7.45
CA ILE A 224 -6.67 15.17 6.48
C ILE A 224 -6.96 16.59 6.97
N TYR A 225 -7.29 16.75 8.26
CA TYR A 225 -7.58 18.07 8.85
C TYR A 225 -6.34 18.84 9.31
N LEU A 226 -5.15 18.22 9.32
CA LEU A 226 -3.92 18.80 9.88
C LEU A 226 -3.54 20.14 9.24
N PHE A 227 -3.80 20.33 7.96
CA PHE A 227 -3.46 21.52 7.20
C PHE A 227 -4.68 22.27 6.63
N ALA A 228 -5.88 21.86 6.99
CA ALA A 228 -7.11 22.56 6.59
C ALA A 228 -7.09 24.00 7.10
N THR A 229 -7.64 24.93 6.31
CA THR A 229 -7.79 26.33 6.71
C THR A 229 -9.00 26.49 7.64
N GLU A 230 -9.04 27.60 8.38
CA GLU A 230 -10.16 27.89 9.29
C GLU A 230 -11.48 27.99 8.54
N ASP A 231 -11.49 28.60 7.35
CA ASP A 231 -12.70 28.72 6.52
C ASP A 231 -13.23 27.34 6.15
N VAL A 232 -12.35 26.46 5.65
CA VAL A 232 -12.71 25.09 5.28
C VAL A 232 -13.23 24.29 6.49
N LEU A 233 -12.60 24.44 7.66
CA LEU A 233 -13.05 23.76 8.88
C LEU A 233 -14.41 24.27 9.37
N ASN A 234 -14.68 25.59 9.24
CA ASN A 234 -15.95 26.19 9.60
C ASN A 234 -17.07 25.77 8.65
N ASP A 235 -16.78 25.71 7.34
CA ASP A 235 -17.71 25.18 6.33
C ASP A 235 -18.05 23.72 6.64
N GLU A 236 -17.04 22.89 6.90
CA GLU A 236 -17.20 21.50 7.32
C GLU A 236 -18.03 21.35 8.60
N ARG A 237 -17.89 22.26 9.56
CA ARG A 237 -18.65 22.27 10.80
C ARG A 237 -20.11 22.68 10.59
N SER A 238 -20.39 23.65 9.71
CA SER A 238 -21.72 24.21 9.49
C SER A 238 -22.60 23.34 8.61
N ASP A 239 -22.05 22.70 7.61
CA ASP A 239 -22.84 21.95 6.63
C ASP A 239 -23.20 20.52 7.11
N LYS A 240 -22.68 20.03 8.30
CA LYS A 240 -22.37 18.63 8.19
C LYS A 240 -22.38 17.75 9.41
N GLU A 241 -23.34 17.83 10.18
CA GLU A 241 -23.74 16.64 10.93
C GLU A 241 -24.07 15.46 10.00
N TYR A 242 -24.33 15.71 8.72
CA TYR A 242 -24.86 14.70 7.80
C TYR A 242 -23.87 14.23 6.71
N ASP A 243 -23.08 15.11 6.11
CA ASP A 243 -22.31 14.80 4.91
C ASP A 243 -20.90 14.25 5.14
N ILE A 244 -20.16 14.74 6.13
CA ILE A 244 -18.86 14.15 6.49
C ILE A 244 -19.02 12.65 6.79
N TYR A 245 -20.12 12.29 7.45
CA TYR A 245 -20.37 10.90 7.81
C TYR A 245 -20.73 10.04 6.61
N ARG A 246 -21.40 10.59 5.60
CA ARG A 246 -21.76 9.88 4.37
C ARG A 246 -20.54 9.67 3.47
N ASP A 247 -19.65 10.66 3.38
CA ASP A 247 -18.47 10.65 2.51
C ASP A 247 -17.26 9.96 3.16
N LEU A 248 -17.26 9.85 4.50
CA LEU A 248 -16.32 9.01 5.25
C LEU A 248 -16.56 7.53 4.99
N HIS A 249 -16.64 7.29 3.77
CA HIS A 249 -16.60 6.05 3.05
C HIS A 249 -17.11 4.80 3.77
N GLU A 250 -18.01 4.09 3.12
CA GLU A 250 -18.44 2.72 3.46
C GLU A 250 -17.30 1.79 3.90
N ARG A 251 -16.07 2.00 3.43
CA ARG A 251 -14.89 1.21 3.82
C ARG A 251 -14.45 1.49 5.24
N TYR A 252 -14.45 2.77 5.66
CA TYR A 252 -14.15 3.15 7.04
C TYR A 252 -15.25 2.70 7.98
N GLN A 253 -16.49 2.96 7.63
CA GLN A 253 -17.63 2.50 8.42
C GLN A 253 -17.62 0.99 8.58
N LEU A 254 -17.37 0.26 7.47
CA LEU A 254 -17.32 -1.19 7.52
C LEU A 254 -16.22 -1.71 8.44
N VAL A 255 -15.04 -1.09 8.46
CA VAL A 255 -13.95 -1.53 9.32
C VAL A 255 -14.13 -1.00 10.74
N HIS A 256 -14.25 0.28 10.92
CA HIS A 256 -14.26 0.88 12.26
C HIS A 256 -15.53 0.54 13.04
N GLU A 257 -16.71 0.66 12.44
CA GLU A 257 -17.97 0.37 13.13
C GLU A 257 -18.28 -1.13 13.16
N THR A 258 -18.13 -1.80 12.01
CA THR A 258 -18.57 -3.19 11.89
C THR A 258 -17.54 -4.18 12.42
N ILE A 259 -16.26 -4.01 12.08
CA ILE A 259 -15.18 -4.94 12.45
C ILE A 259 -14.65 -4.60 13.84
N PHE A 260 -14.29 -3.34 14.07
CA PHE A 260 -13.70 -2.90 15.33
C PHE A 260 -14.71 -2.45 16.38
N LYS A 261 -15.99 -2.33 16.02
CA LYS A 261 -17.09 -1.91 16.91
C LYS A 261 -16.79 -0.57 17.61
N ARG A 262 -16.29 0.41 16.87
CA ARG A 262 -16.05 1.77 17.37
C ARG A 262 -17.33 2.59 17.26
N GLU A 263 -18.13 2.58 18.31
CA GLU A 263 -19.45 3.24 18.34
C GLU A 263 -19.35 4.78 18.33
N ALA A 264 -18.29 5.33 18.89
CA ALA A 264 -18.08 6.78 19.03
C ALA A 264 -17.27 7.42 17.89
N LEU A 265 -17.17 6.79 16.71
CA LEU A 265 -16.38 7.35 15.60
C LEU A 265 -16.92 8.70 15.13
N LYS A 266 -18.24 8.86 15.07
CA LYS A 266 -18.89 10.13 14.68
C LYS A 266 -18.52 11.25 15.65
N ASP A 267 -18.66 11.03 16.95
CA ASP A 267 -18.33 12.01 17.98
C ASP A 267 -16.83 12.37 17.96
N TYR A 268 -15.98 11.37 17.71
CA TYR A 268 -14.56 11.61 17.51
C TYR A 268 -14.29 12.54 16.32
N LEU A 269 -14.95 12.35 15.18
CA LEU A 269 -14.74 13.15 13.98
C LEU A 269 -15.23 14.59 14.17
N LEU A 270 -16.39 14.79 14.82
CA LEU A 270 -16.89 16.12 15.17
C LEU A 270 -15.90 16.83 16.11
N GLY A 271 -15.45 16.17 17.17
CA GLY A 271 -14.42 16.68 18.07
C GLY A 271 -13.07 16.93 17.41
N LEU A 272 -12.78 16.27 16.28
CA LEU A 272 -11.54 16.46 15.53
C LEU A 272 -11.51 17.82 14.81
N ILE A 273 -12.64 18.28 14.28
CA ILE A 273 -12.75 19.61 13.66
C ILE A 273 -12.49 20.69 14.72
N ASP A 274 -13.08 20.56 15.92
CA ASP A 274 -12.82 21.47 17.02
C ASP A 274 -11.35 21.51 17.42
N ARG A 275 -10.71 20.35 17.52
CA ARG A 275 -9.25 20.23 17.77
C ARG A 275 -8.41 20.89 16.68
N ALA A 276 -8.85 20.81 15.42
CA ALA A 276 -8.18 21.46 14.29
C ALA A 276 -8.30 22.99 14.38
N LEU A 277 -9.49 23.52 14.64
CA LEU A 277 -9.77 24.95 14.84
C LEU A 277 -8.99 25.53 16.03
N GLU A 278 -8.89 24.79 17.13
CA GLU A 278 -8.08 25.17 18.31
C GLU A 278 -6.56 25.06 18.07
N GLY A 279 -6.13 24.61 16.91
CA GLY A 279 -4.72 24.42 16.58
C GLY A 279 -4.05 23.25 17.31
N LYS A 280 -4.80 22.37 17.96
CA LYS A 280 -4.27 21.19 18.67
C LYS A 280 -3.61 20.20 17.73
N LEU A 281 -4.19 19.99 16.52
CA LEU A 281 -3.58 19.10 15.52
C LEU A 281 -2.22 19.61 15.05
N LYS A 282 -2.04 20.93 14.93
CA LYS A 282 -0.74 21.53 14.55
C LYS A 282 0.34 21.25 15.60
N LYS A 283 -0.01 21.20 16.88
CA LYS A 283 0.90 20.81 17.96
C LYS A 283 1.29 19.33 17.87
N ASP A 284 0.37 18.48 17.47
CA ASP A 284 0.54 17.03 17.33
C ASP A 284 1.12 16.61 15.97
N LYS A 285 1.38 17.55 15.07
CA LYS A 285 1.80 17.33 13.68
C LYS A 285 2.88 16.26 13.53
N SER A 286 3.95 16.33 14.32
CA SER A 286 5.08 15.38 14.24
C SER A 286 4.63 13.96 14.59
N ASN A 287 3.78 13.82 15.59
CA ASN A 287 3.23 12.53 15.99
C ASN A 287 2.29 11.97 14.94
N ILE A 288 1.34 12.78 14.45
CA ILE A 288 0.39 12.41 13.39
C ILE A 288 1.14 11.87 12.16
N ILE A 289 2.11 12.63 11.64
CA ILE A 289 2.90 12.24 10.45
C ILE A 289 3.66 10.94 10.71
N SER A 290 4.27 10.79 11.89
CA SER A 290 5.07 9.60 12.22
C SER A 290 4.26 8.31 12.34
N LEU A 291 2.95 8.41 12.49
CA LEU A 291 2.04 7.28 12.70
C LEU A 291 1.09 6.99 11.52
N ILE A 292 1.22 7.70 10.39
CA ILE A 292 0.39 7.46 9.19
C ILE A 292 0.54 6.00 8.73
N ASP A 293 1.76 5.54 8.53
CA ASP A 293 2.01 4.19 8.02
C ASP A 293 1.60 3.11 9.03
N THR A 294 1.69 3.39 10.34
CA THR A 294 1.18 2.46 11.36
C THR A 294 -0.32 2.26 11.22
N TYR A 295 -1.05 3.35 11.03
CA TYR A 295 -2.49 3.31 10.78
C TYR A 295 -2.79 2.51 9.50
N SER A 296 -2.06 2.80 8.41
CA SER A 296 -2.27 2.14 7.12
C SER A 296 -2.06 0.62 7.22
N VAL A 297 -1.01 0.16 7.90
CA VAL A 297 -0.77 -1.28 8.14
C VAL A 297 -1.86 -1.87 9.05
N GLY A 298 -2.29 -1.12 10.08
CA GLY A 298 -3.35 -1.56 11.00
C GLY A 298 -4.70 -1.77 10.32
N ILE A 299 -5.05 -0.94 9.34
CA ILE A 299 -6.33 -1.06 8.64
C ILE A 299 -6.28 -2.04 7.44
N LEU A 300 -5.10 -2.38 6.95
CA LEU A 300 -4.90 -3.13 5.70
C LEU A 300 -5.66 -4.46 5.66
N ILE A 301 -5.35 -5.38 6.56
CA ILE A 301 -5.97 -6.72 6.58
C ILE A 301 -7.46 -6.65 6.94
N PRO A 302 -7.88 -5.90 7.98
CA PRO A 302 -9.31 -5.71 8.27
C PRO A 302 -10.11 -5.18 7.09
N ALA A 303 -9.59 -4.20 6.35
CA ALA A 303 -10.26 -3.64 5.18
C ALA A 303 -10.38 -4.64 4.02
N MET A 304 -9.33 -5.42 3.77
CA MET A 304 -9.35 -6.46 2.73
C MET A 304 -10.34 -7.57 3.08
N LEU A 305 -10.36 -8.06 4.33
CA LEU A 305 -11.34 -9.04 4.81
C LEU A 305 -12.77 -8.53 4.68
N ALA A 306 -13.00 -7.28 5.12
CA ALA A 306 -14.32 -6.67 5.08
C ALA A 306 -14.84 -6.48 3.64
N ARG A 307 -13.97 -6.00 2.73
CA ARG A 307 -14.29 -5.79 1.31
C ARG A 307 -14.68 -7.12 0.63
N LEU A 308 -13.87 -8.17 0.81
CA LEU A 308 -14.17 -9.48 0.22
C LEU A 308 -15.41 -10.13 0.85
N ALA A 309 -15.58 -10.01 2.17
CA ALA A 309 -16.79 -10.49 2.82
C ALA A 309 -18.06 -9.78 2.31
N LYS A 310 -17.98 -8.45 2.04
CA LYS A 310 -19.08 -7.69 1.44
C LYS A 310 -19.37 -8.18 0.02
N SER A 311 -18.35 -8.34 -0.83
CA SER A 311 -18.53 -8.82 -2.22
C SER A 311 -19.10 -10.23 -2.31
N HIS A 312 -18.84 -11.06 -1.31
CA HIS A 312 -19.36 -12.43 -1.22
C HIS A 312 -20.62 -12.58 -0.38
N ASN A 313 -21.23 -11.49 0.12
CA ASN A 313 -22.36 -11.51 1.06
C ASN A 313 -22.08 -12.35 2.34
N LYS A 314 -20.86 -12.24 2.89
CA LYS A 314 -20.36 -13.02 4.03
C LYS A 314 -20.01 -12.19 5.27
N VAL A 315 -20.49 -10.93 5.37
CA VAL A 315 -20.17 -10.05 6.50
C VAL A 315 -20.56 -10.64 7.85
N SER A 316 -21.73 -11.28 7.95
CA SER A 316 -22.18 -11.95 9.20
C SER A 316 -21.28 -13.12 9.59
N GLN A 317 -20.81 -13.90 8.62
CA GLN A 317 -19.85 -14.98 8.84
C GLN A 317 -18.50 -14.43 9.29
N LEU A 318 -18.00 -13.37 8.62
CA LEU A 318 -16.76 -12.72 9.01
C LEU A 318 -16.81 -12.27 10.48
N LYS A 319 -17.87 -11.58 10.92
CA LYS A 319 -18.04 -11.15 12.33
C LYS A 319 -17.89 -12.31 13.32
N LYS A 320 -18.43 -13.51 12.98
CA LYS A 320 -18.28 -14.70 13.81
C LYS A 320 -16.87 -15.26 13.81
N LEU A 321 -16.16 -15.17 12.69
CA LEU A 321 -14.80 -15.67 12.55
C LEU A 321 -13.76 -14.78 13.25
N LEU A 322 -13.97 -13.47 13.27
CA LEU A 322 -13.03 -12.52 13.88
C LEU A 322 -12.91 -12.63 15.40
N VAL A 323 -13.86 -13.26 16.08
CA VAL A 323 -13.81 -13.48 17.54
C VAL A 323 -13.18 -14.82 17.95
N GLU A 324 -12.74 -15.62 16.96
CA GLU A 324 -12.03 -16.87 17.23
C GLU A 324 -10.70 -16.61 17.94
N LYS A 325 -10.34 -17.49 18.88
CA LYS A 325 -9.19 -17.31 19.79
C LYS A 325 -7.85 -17.14 19.05
N GLU A 326 -7.72 -17.72 17.86
CA GLU A 326 -6.52 -17.62 17.03
C GLU A 326 -6.45 -16.32 16.22
N ILE A 327 -7.59 -15.67 15.97
CA ILE A 327 -7.74 -14.49 15.11
C ILE A 327 -7.86 -13.21 15.95
N LYS A 328 -8.68 -13.25 17.00
CA LYS A 328 -9.02 -12.10 17.83
C LYS A 328 -7.81 -11.30 18.30
N PRO A 329 -6.70 -11.89 18.78
CA PRO A 329 -5.54 -11.12 19.25
C PRO A 329 -4.84 -10.31 18.14
N PHE A 330 -4.81 -10.83 16.90
CA PHE A 330 -4.31 -10.08 15.75
C PHE A 330 -5.26 -8.94 15.36
N MET A 331 -6.56 -9.17 15.44
CA MET A 331 -7.55 -8.11 15.18
C MET A 331 -7.47 -6.99 16.22
N GLU A 332 -7.18 -7.31 17.48
CA GLU A 332 -6.92 -6.32 18.53
C GLU A 332 -5.63 -5.53 18.27
N LEU A 333 -4.56 -6.20 17.82
CA LEU A 333 -3.34 -5.51 17.37
C LEU A 333 -3.65 -4.52 16.23
N PHE A 334 -4.35 -4.95 15.19
CA PHE A 334 -4.72 -4.08 14.07
C PHE A 334 -5.64 -2.93 14.49
N LYS A 335 -6.57 -3.19 15.41
CA LYS A 335 -7.42 -2.16 15.98
C LYS A 335 -6.59 -1.08 16.65
N ASP A 336 -5.65 -1.45 17.54
CA ASP A 336 -4.83 -0.51 18.28
C ASP A 336 -3.82 0.23 17.37
N MET A 337 -3.32 -0.41 16.30
CA MET A 337 -2.51 0.23 15.27
C MET A 337 -3.29 1.26 14.45
N SER A 338 -4.60 1.08 14.31
CA SER A 338 -5.48 1.97 13.52
C SER A 338 -6.38 2.84 14.40
N GLU A 339 -5.98 3.10 15.66
CA GLU A 339 -6.72 4.04 16.50
C GLU A 339 -6.83 5.41 15.81
N PRO A 340 -8.05 5.98 15.73
CA PRO A 340 -8.26 7.29 15.13
C PRO A 340 -7.44 8.39 15.81
N ASN A 341 -7.39 8.38 17.15
CA ASN A 341 -6.59 9.32 17.92
C ASN A 341 -5.10 8.91 17.92
N ASN A 342 -4.22 9.80 17.46
CA ASN A 342 -2.78 9.55 17.38
C ASN A 342 -2.10 9.29 18.75
N HIS A 343 -2.68 9.76 19.86
CA HIS A 343 -2.15 9.53 21.19
C HIS A 343 -2.39 8.11 21.71
N ASP A 344 -3.44 7.45 21.21
CA ASP A 344 -3.83 6.09 21.58
C ASP A 344 -3.32 5.05 20.58
N ARG A 345 -2.87 5.52 19.41
CA ARG A 345 -2.36 4.66 18.34
C ARG A 345 -1.00 4.08 18.71
N LEU A 346 -0.84 2.77 18.52
CA LEU A 346 0.44 2.09 18.73
C LEU A 346 1.56 2.71 17.90
N ARG A 347 2.73 2.82 18.51
CA ARG A 347 3.96 3.15 17.78
C ARG A 347 4.46 1.94 16.98
N PRO A 348 5.21 2.14 15.89
CA PRO A 348 5.78 1.05 15.10
C PRO A 348 6.53 -0.01 15.91
N THR A 349 7.34 0.42 16.89
CA THR A 349 8.10 -0.48 17.76
C THR A 349 7.20 -1.35 18.64
N ASP A 350 6.15 -0.75 19.20
CA ASP A 350 5.24 -1.44 20.11
C ASP A 350 4.34 -2.41 19.33
N ALA A 351 3.90 -1.99 18.13
CA ALA A 351 3.17 -2.86 17.19
C ALA A 351 4.01 -4.08 16.80
N TYR A 352 5.29 -3.88 16.47
CA TYR A 352 6.18 -4.98 16.10
C TYR A 352 6.44 -5.91 17.28
N GLN A 353 6.68 -5.37 18.47
CA GLN A 353 6.87 -6.18 19.68
C GLN A 353 5.65 -7.06 19.95
N ARG A 354 4.45 -6.48 19.90
CA ARG A 354 3.20 -7.22 20.11
C ARG A 354 2.96 -8.26 19.01
N TYR A 355 3.32 -7.95 17.75
CA TYR A 355 3.30 -8.94 16.68
C TYR A 355 4.22 -10.14 16.99
N LEU A 356 5.45 -9.91 17.49
CA LEU A 356 6.38 -10.99 17.85
C LEU A 356 5.85 -11.88 18.97
N GLU A 357 5.14 -11.33 19.93
CA GLU A 357 4.47 -12.08 20.98
C GLU A 357 3.38 -13.00 20.37
N LEU A 358 2.53 -12.45 19.50
CA LEU A 358 1.50 -13.23 18.79
C LEU A 358 2.12 -14.28 17.86
N GLU A 359 3.18 -13.94 17.13
CA GLU A 359 3.96 -14.88 16.34
C GLU A 359 4.43 -16.06 17.19
N SER A 360 4.93 -15.80 18.38
CA SER A 360 5.45 -16.81 19.28
C SER A 360 4.38 -17.80 19.76
N ILE A 361 3.15 -17.34 19.91
CA ILE A 361 2.02 -18.12 20.43
C ILE A 361 1.31 -18.88 19.30
N TYR A 362 1.02 -18.22 18.21
CA TYR A 362 0.11 -18.70 17.17
C TYR A 362 0.77 -19.16 15.87
N LEU A 363 1.99 -18.67 15.56
CA LEU A 363 2.61 -18.88 14.25
C LEU A 363 3.80 -19.84 14.24
N LYS A 364 4.32 -20.24 15.40
CA LYS A 364 5.54 -21.10 15.53
C LYS A 364 5.31 -22.59 15.24
N SER A 365 4.07 -23.05 15.12
CA SER A 365 3.82 -24.46 14.81
C SER A 365 3.75 -24.74 13.32
N ASN A 366 4.76 -25.46 12.83
CA ASN A 366 4.88 -26.22 11.58
C ASN A 366 5.48 -25.54 10.33
N LYS A 367 6.79 -25.82 10.18
CA LYS A 367 7.56 -26.07 8.94
C LYS A 367 7.44 -25.07 7.78
N LYS A 368 8.53 -24.34 7.55
CA LYS A 368 8.88 -23.59 6.31
C LYS A 368 8.51 -24.29 4.99
N GLN A 369 8.26 -25.60 5.01
CA GLN A 369 7.93 -26.41 3.83
C GLN A 369 6.52 -26.17 3.26
N THR A 370 5.53 -25.78 4.09
CA THR A 370 4.14 -25.63 3.62
C THR A 370 3.96 -24.34 2.84
N ILE A 371 4.56 -23.25 3.32
CA ILE A 371 4.48 -21.93 2.66
C ILE A 371 5.17 -21.98 1.31
N LYS A 372 6.37 -22.57 1.23
CA LYS A 372 7.12 -22.70 -0.01
C LYS A 372 6.40 -23.53 -1.07
N ARG A 373 5.66 -24.58 -0.67
CA ARG A 373 4.83 -25.37 -1.60
C ARG A 373 3.59 -24.63 -2.08
N GLU A 374 2.97 -23.80 -1.25
CA GLU A 374 1.76 -23.03 -1.61
C GLU A 374 2.13 -21.84 -2.52
N LEU A 375 3.21 -21.14 -2.25
CA LEU A 375 3.72 -20.07 -3.13
C LEU A 375 4.19 -20.63 -4.50
N MET A 376 4.77 -21.84 -4.53
CA MET A 376 5.07 -22.52 -5.82
C MET A 376 3.80 -22.89 -6.60
N ARG A 377 2.69 -23.23 -5.92
CA ARG A 377 1.39 -23.46 -6.57
C ARG A 377 0.79 -22.15 -7.14
N ILE A 378 0.95 -21.05 -6.40
CA ILE A 378 0.51 -19.71 -6.83
C ILE A 378 1.29 -19.23 -8.07
N ARG A 379 2.61 -19.55 -8.15
CA ARG A 379 3.46 -19.20 -9.30
C ARG A 379 3.15 -20.01 -10.56
N LYS A 380 2.57 -21.19 -10.42
CA LYS A 380 2.24 -22.08 -11.56
C LYS A 380 0.79 -21.95 -12.05
N ALA A 381 -0.05 -21.23 -11.35
CA ALA A 381 -1.44 -20.92 -11.71
C ALA A 381 -1.57 -19.46 -12.15
#